data_e8d2806c7daad9d2be2b420f19329eda
#
_entry.id   e8d2806c7daad9d2be2b420f19329eda
#
_cell.length_a   1.000
_cell.length_b   1.000
_cell.length_c   1.000
_cell.angle_alpha   90.00
_cell.angle_beta   90.00
_cell.angle_gamma   90.00
#
_symmetry.space_group_name_H-M   'P 1'
#
loop_
_entity.id
_entity.type
_entity.pdbx_description
1 polymer ?
#
loop_
_entity_poly.entity_id
_entity_poly.type
_entity_poly.pdbx_seq_one_letter_code
_entity_poly.pdbx_strand_id
1 'polypeptide(L)'
;MRATAKSECVEWTHITLGKLSGERGKSVEPAKTPEKKFELYSVPSFPDRKPEVVLGKEVGSNKQLVEPRSVLLCKINPRINRAWVVGDFTAHTKIASTEWIVFPATDDVEPEFLCYFLQKYAVRDFLAHNASGVGGSLMRVKPSTLRDFPFAYPKPKDQRRIVGEIEKQFSRLEEGVGALKRVQANLKRYRAAVLKAACEGRLVPASKQWQRRKLGEITSKIGSGSTPRGGEEIYRSTGVPLIRSMNVHSTGFRFDGLVYIDDAEAKKLDHVIVTAEDVLLNITGASIGRVTTAPASLNGARVNQHVCIIRPKQELLPSFLAMFLASPNEQARVMNVQVGATRQALTKAMVTNWEVPLPSLAEQSRIVAEVERRLSMVEELEAVVAANLQRAARLRQSILQKAFAGELA
;
A
#
# COMPACT_ATOMS: atom_id res chain seq x y z
N MET A 1 -17.85 40.97 -37.02
CA MET A 1 -18.13 41.34 -35.63
C MET A 1 -18.22 40.07 -34.78
N ARG A 2 -17.17 39.77 -34.03
CA ARG A 2 -17.20 38.67 -33.04
C ARG A 2 -17.77 39.26 -31.75
N ALA A 3 -18.96 38.81 -31.37
CA ALA A 3 -19.55 39.14 -30.09
C ALA A 3 -18.66 38.54 -28.99
N THR A 4 -17.96 39.38 -28.27
CA THR A 4 -17.30 39.02 -27.01
C THR A 4 -18.40 38.71 -26.00
N ALA A 5 -18.63 37.41 -25.72
CA ALA A 5 -19.47 37.01 -24.61
C ALA A 5 -18.84 37.60 -23.33
N LYS A 6 -19.52 38.58 -22.73
CA LYS A 6 -19.20 39.05 -21.38
C LYS A 6 -19.32 37.82 -20.46
N SER A 7 -18.22 37.41 -19.87
CA SER A 7 -18.20 36.50 -18.72
C SER A 7 -19.04 37.17 -17.62
N GLU A 8 -20.28 36.72 -17.43
CA GLU A 8 -21.06 37.11 -16.27
C GLU A 8 -20.28 36.70 -15.02
N CYS A 9 -19.91 37.68 -14.22
CA CYS A 9 -19.21 37.44 -12.98
C CYS A 9 -20.15 36.65 -12.05
N VAL A 10 -19.82 35.41 -11.74
CA VAL A 10 -20.63 34.54 -10.87
C VAL A 10 -20.61 35.14 -9.46
N GLU A 11 -21.78 35.52 -8.96
CA GLU A 11 -21.95 36.05 -7.61
C GLU A 11 -21.93 34.93 -6.60
N TRP A 12 -21.08 35.03 -5.56
CA TRP A 12 -20.92 34.02 -4.51
C TRP A 12 -21.51 34.52 -3.19
N THR A 13 -22.36 33.71 -2.59
CA THR A 13 -22.86 33.89 -1.22
C THR A 13 -21.86 33.34 -0.22
N HIS A 14 -21.49 34.11 0.77
CA HIS A 14 -20.51 33.74 1.80
C HIS A 14 -21.23 33.44 3.12
N ILE A 15 -21.01 32.24 3.65
CA ILE A 15 -21.53 31.79 4.95
C ILE A 15 -20.44 30.99 5.70
N THR A 16 -20.81 30.42 6.85
CA THR A 16 -19.99 29.39 7.50
C THR A 16 -20.69 28.03 7.43
N LEU A 17 -19.92 26.95 7.47
CA LEU A 17 -20.47 25.58 7.44
C LEU A 17 -21.41 25.31 8.62
N GLY A 18 -21.27 26.05 9.73
CA GLY A 18 -22.18 25.97 10.87
C GLY A 18 -23.62 26.33 10.54
N LYS A 19 -23.83 27.22 9.55
CA LYS A 19 -25.19 27.58 9.09
C LYS A 19 -25.87 26.46 8.29
N LEU A 20 -25.08 25.55 7.72
CA LEU A 20 -25.58 24.38 6.99
C LEU A 20 -25.66 23.14 7.88
N SER A 21 -24.86 23.07 8.97
CA SER A 21 -24.96 21.95 9.91
C SER A 21 -26.24 22.09 10.71
N GLY A 22 -27.16 21.17 10.51
CA GLY A 22 -28.38 21.07 11.31
C GLY A 22 -28.08 20.79 12.79
N GLU A 23 -29.09 21.00 13.64
CA GLU A 23 -29.08 20.47 14.99
C GLU A 23 -28.82 18.95 14.94
N ARG A 24 -28.33 18.36 16.06
CA ARG A 24 -28.07 16.90 16.13
C ARG A 24 -29.26 16.14 15.55
N GLY A 25 -29.00 15.36 14.50
CA GLY A 25 -30.01 14.52 13.85
C GLY A 25 -30.74 13.65 14.88
N LYS A 26 -32.03 13.37 14.66
CA LYS A 26 -32.85 12.54 15.55
C LYS A 26 -32.13 11.18 15.72
N SER A 27 -31.79 10.84 16.96
CA SER A 27 -31.20 9.54 17.29
C SER A 27 -32.27 8.44 17.14
N VAL A 28 -31.85 7.31 16.60
CA VAL A 28 -32.67 6.11 16.47
C VAL A 28 -31.92 4.91 17.03
N GLU A 29 -32.64 4.03 17.69
CA GLU A 29 -32.18 2.74 18.19
C GLU A 29 -32.79 1.63 17.31
N PRO A 30 -32.12 1.19 16.25
CA PRO A 30 -32.68 0.21 15.31
C PRO A 30 -33.06 -1.12 15.99
N ALA A 31 -32.31 -1.52 17.01
CA ALA A 31 -32.60 -2.74 17.80
C ALA A 31 -33.97 -2.75 18.44
N LYS A 32 -34.60 -1.61 18.70
CA LYS A 32 -35.99 -1.52 19.21
C LYS A 32 -37.04 -1.89 18.16
N THR A 33 -36.67 -1.98 16.91
CA THR A 33 -37.49 -2.44 15.77
C THR A 33 -36.76 -3.54 15.02
N PRO A 34 -36.61 -4.74 15.61
CA PRO A 34 -35.68 -5.77 15.16
C PRO A 34 -35.92 -6.26 13.73
N GLU A 35 -37.16 -6.32 13.28
CA GLU A 35 -37.54 -6.81 11.95
C GLU A 35 -37.65 -5.68 10.90
N LYS A 36 -37.53 -4.41 11.33
CA LYS A 36 -37.54 -3.28 10.38
C LYS A 36 -36.23 -3.22 9.61
N LYS A 37 -36.32 -3.06 8.27
CA LYS A 37 -35.17 -2.84 7.43
C LYS A 37 -34.80 -1.36 7.41
N PHE A 38 -33.49 -1.11 7.39
CA PHE A 38 -32.88 0.21 7.30
C PHE A 38 -31.86 0.25 6.18
N GLU A 39 -31.74 1.42 5.56
CA GLU A 39 -30.65 1.76 4.65
C GLU A 39 -29.56 2.45 5.48
N LEU A 40 -28.45 1.74 5.76
CA LEU A 40 -27.40 2.16 6.69
C LEU A 40 -26.19 2.73 5.95
N TYR A 41 -25.88 4.00 6.22
CA TYR A 41 -24.65 4.67 5.81
C TYR A 41 -23.58 4.45 6.89
N SER A 42 -22.87 3.34 6.82
CA SER A 42 -21.78 3.01 7.74
C SER A 42 -20.45 3.61 7.25
N VAL A 43 -19.45 3.76 8.14
CA VAL A 43 -18.12 4.18 7.71
C VAL A 43 -17.40 3.07 6.93
N PRO A 44 -17.55 1.78 7.28
CA PRO A 44 -16.99 0.68 6.50
C PRO A 44 -17.54 0.57 5.07
N SER A 45 -18.83 0.87 4.83
CA SER A 45 -19.44 0.78 3.50
C SER A 45 -19.13 1.98 2.58
N PHE A 46 -18.48 3.03 3.10
CA PHE A 46 -18.12 4.22 2.33
C PHE A 46 -17.25 3.94 1.08
N PRO A 47 -16.27 3.03 1.09
CA PRO A 47 -15.45 2.77 -0.11
C PRO A 47 -16.25 2.34 -1.33
N ASP A 48 -17.32 1.59 -1.12
CA ASP A 48 -18.19 1.06 -2.17
C ASP A 48 -19.23 2.09 -2.65
N ARG A 49 -19.34 3.24 -1.97
CA ARG A 49 -20.33 4.28 -2.25
C ARG A 49 -21.78 3.77 -2.28
N LYS A 50 -22.03 2.69 -1.59
CA LYS A 50 -23.34 2.03 -1.50
C LYS A 50 -23.69 1.76 -0.03
N PRO A 51 -24.87 2.18 0.45
CA PRO A 51 -25.33 1.87 1.79
C PRO A 51 -25.65 0.38 1.92
N GLU A 52 -25.62 -0.10 3.16
CA GLU A 52 -26.01 -1.47 3.52
C GLU A 52 -27.50 -1.52 3.82
N VAL A 53 -28.19 -2.59 3.42
CA VAL A 53 -29.55 -2.86 3.86
C VAL A 53 -29.48 -3.87 4.99
N VAL A 54 -29.89 -3.45 6.20
CA VAL A 54 -29.73 -4.23 7.44
C VAL A 54 -31.05 -4.32 8.19
N LEU A 55 -31.26 -5.41 8.94
CA LEU A 55 -32.38 -5.51 9.92
C LEU A 55 -32.01 -4.76 11.20
N GLY A 56 -33.01 -4.23 11.89
CA GLY A 56 -32.80 -3.50 13.13
C GLY A 56 -32.07 -4.32 14.20
N LYS A 57 -32.30 -5.63 14.29
CA LYS A 57 -31.58 -6.55 15.19
C LYS A 57 -30.10 -6.73 14.91
N GLU A 58 -29.64 -6.42 13.68
CA GLU A 58 -28.25 -6.52 13.28
C GLU A 58 -27.45 -5.26 13.66
N VAL A 59 -28.13 -4.20 14.11
CA VAL A 59 -27.52 -2.91 14.42
C VAL A 59 -27.42 -2.73 15.93
N GLY A 60 -26.27 -3.08 16.49
CA GLY A 60 -26.02 -3.07 17.95
C GLY A 60 -25.75 -1.69 18.58
N SER A 61 -25.88 -0.57 17.84
CA SER A 61 -25.60 0.77 18.37
C SER A 61 -26.56 1.81 17.81
N ASN A 62 -26.74 2.90 18.56
CA ASN A 62 -27.53 4.02 18.13
C ASN A 62 -27.01 4.62 16.80
N LYS A 63 -27.94 5.05 15.98
CA LYS A 63 -27.70 5.71 14.70
C LYS A 63 -28.42 7.07 14.70
N GLN A 64 -28.17 7.86 13.67
CA GLN A 64 -28.89 9.10 13.41
C GLN A 64 -29.73 8.94 12.14
N LEU A 65 -30.97 9.47 12.17
CA LEU A 65 -31.79 9.55 10.98
C LEU A 65 -31.17 10.54 10.01
N VAL A 66 -31.21 10.18 8.73
CA VAL A 66 -30.76 11.05 7.65
C VAL A 66 -31.77 11.03 6.50
N GLU A 67 -31.92 12.16 5.84
CA GLU A 67 -32.81 12.29 4.70
C GLU A 67 -32.01 12.21 3.39
N PRO A 68 -32.65 11.80 2.29
CA PRO A 68 -32.05 11.90 0.96
C PRO A 68 -31.49 13.31 0.71
N ARG A 69 -30.43 13.40 -0.06
CA ARG A 69 -29.68 14.63 -0.37
C ARG A 69 -28.92 15.27 0.81
N SER A 70 -28.98 14.70 2.02
CA SER A 70 -28.06 15.11 3.09
C SER A 70 -26.62 14.79 2.73
N VAL A 71 -25.65 15.59 3.22
CA VAL A 71 -24.25 15.34 3.03
C VAL A 71 -23.62 14.90 4.35
N LEU A 72 -22.90 13.78 4.31
CA LEU A 72 -22.23 13.17 5.45
C LEU A 72 -20.72 13.44 5.39
N LEU A 73 -20.14 13.97 6.47
CA LEU A 73 -18.69 14.16 6.61
C LEU A 73 -18.19 13.33 7.80
N CYS A 74 -17.20 12.49 7.57
CA CYS A 74 -16.71 11.57 8.61
C CYS A 74 -15.86 12.29 9.66
N LYS A 75 -16.20 12.08 10.95
CA LYS A 75 -15.47 12.63 12.09
C LYS A 75 -14.19 11.85 12.39
N ILE A 76 -14.19 10.54 12.14
CA ILE A 76 -13.08 9.66 12.49
C ILE A 76 -12.04 9.63 11.36
N ASN A 77 -10.77 9.71 11.74
CA ASN A 77 -9.64 9.75 10.82
C ASN A 77 -9.80 10.79 9.71
N PRO A 78 -9.92 12.06 10.05
CA PRO A 78 -10.23 13.13 9.10
C PRO A 78 -9.18 13.27 7.98
N ARG A 79 -7.97 12.74 8.17
CA ARG A 79 -6.93 12.67 7.12
C ARG A 79 -7.38 11.93 5.87
N ILE A 80 -8.31 10.96 6.00
CA ILE A 80 -8.85 10.20 4.86
C ILE A 80 -9.91 11.03 4.12
N ASN A 81 -10.53 11.98 4.80
CA ASN A 81 -11.54 12.91 4.26
C ASN A 81 -12.65 12.19 3.49
N ARG A 82 -13.56 11.54 4.23
CA ARG A 82 -14.72 10.87 3.67
C ARG A 82 -15.91 11.83 3.70
N ALA A 83 -16.43 12.20 2.53
CA ALA A 83 -17.68 12.91 2.36
C ALA A 83 -18.60 12.13 1.44
N TRP A 84 -19.91 12.02 1.78
CA TRP A 84 -20.87 11.17 1.08
C TRP A 84 -22.24 11.84 1.01
N VAL A 85 -22.85 11.85 -0.17
CA VAL A 85 -24.22 12.28 -0.36
C VAL A 85 -25.17 11.11 -0.08
N VAL A 86 -26.20 11.34 0.74
CA VAL A 86 -27.25 10.35 1.00
C VAL A 86 -28.14 10.26 -0.24
N GLY A 87 -28.11 9.09 -0.86
CA GLY A 87 -28.97 8.79 -2.04
C GLY A 87 -30.36 8.30 -1.64
N ASP A 88 -31.08 7.81 -2.62
CA ASP A 88 -32.38 7.17 -2.46
C ASP A 88 -32.37 5.77 -3.10
N PHE A 89 -31.51 4.90 -2.55
CA PHE A 89 -31.29 3.56 -3.10
C PHE A 89 -32.45 2.61 -2.80
N THR A 90 -33.15 2.82 -1.67
CA THR A 90 -34.29 1.98 -1.25
C THR A 90 -35.37 2.85 -0.61
N ALA A 91 -36.59 2.30 -0.52
CA ALA A 91 -37.68 2.92 0.24
C ALA A 91 -37.54 2.78 1.77
N HIS A 92 -36.45 2.14 2.26
CA HIS A 92 -36.25 1.95 3.68
C HIS A 92 -35.82 3.24 4.39
N THR A 93 -36.10 3.31 5.68
CA THR A 93 -35.65 4.42 6.54
C THR A 93 -34.13 4.52 6.51
N LYS A 94 -33.59 5.69 6.16
CA LYS A 94 -32.18 5.96 6.03
C LYS A 94 -31.59 6.33 7.38
N ILE A 95 -30.53 5.62 7.76
CA ILE A 95 -29.80 5.86 9.01
C ILE A 95 -28.30 5.94 8.74
N ALA A 96 -27.61 6.75 9.52
CA ALA A 96 -26.15 6.92 9.40
C ALA A 96 -25.46 6.63 10.74
N SER A 97 -24.22 6.15 10.67
CA SER A 97 -23.37 6.02 11.85
C SER A 97 -23.24 7.37 12.56
N THR A 98 -23.17 7.35 13.88
CA THR A 98 -22.89 8.57 14.66
C THR A 98 -21.50 9.14 14.42
N GLU A 99 -20.65 8.46 13.67
CA GLU A 99 -19.34 8.98 13.22
C GLU A 99 -19.44 9.95 12.04
N TRP A 100 -20.61 10.22 11.51
CA TRP A 100 -20.85 11.24 10.51
C TRP A 100 -21.31 12.56 11.13
N ILE A 101 -20.81 13.69 10.62
CA ILE A 101 -21.43 15.00 10.72
C ILE A 101 -22.42 15.06 9.58
N VAL A 102 -23.67 15.42 9.87
CA VAL A 102 -24.76 15.49 8.88
C VAL A 102 -25.00 16.95 8.52
N PHE A 103 -25.00 17.25 7.25
CA PHE A 103 -25.46 18.50 6.66
C PHE A 103 -26.79 18.19 5.97
N PRO A 104 -27.94 18.64 6.51
CA PRO A 104 -29.24 18.46 5.87
C PRO A 104 -29.30 19.06 4.49
N ALA A 105 -30.15 18.55 3.65
CA ALA A 105 -30.42 19.16 2.34
C ALA A 105 -31.04 20.57 2.52
N THR A 106 -30.64 21.48 1.67
CA THR A 106 -31.18 22.84 1.56
C THR A 106 -31.49 23.14 0.10
N ASP A 107 -32.36 24.11 -0.16
CA ASP A 107 -32.71 24.49 -1.53
C ASP A 107 -31.60 25.31 -2.20
N ASP A 108 -30.74 25.98 -1.42
CA ASP A 108 -29.70 26.90 -1.93
C ASP A 108 -28.38 26.17 -2.26
N VAL A 109 -28.13 24.98 -1.67
CA VAL A 109 -26.86 24.27 -1.81
C VAL A 109 -27.06 22.86 -2.37
N GLU A 110 -26.54 22.63 -3.55
CA GLU A 110 -26.55 21.29 -4.16
C GLU A 110 -25.67 20.33 -3.35
N PRO A 111 -26.16 19.14 -3.02
CA PRO A 111 -25.44 18.17 -2.17
C PRO A 111 -24.07 17.79 -2.71
N GLU A 112 -23.96 17.54 -4.01
CA GLU A 112 -22.71 17.18 -4.69
C GLU A 112 -21.71 18.33 -4.61
N PHE A 113 -22.15 19.59 -4.75
CA PHE A 113 -21.30 20.76 -4.62
C PHE A 113 -20.71 20.86 -3.21
N LEU A 114 -21.54 20.73 -2.17
CA LEU A 114 -21.07 20.69 -0.78
C LEU A 114 -20.14 19.47 -0.55
N CYS A 115 -20.49 18.31 -1.07
CA CYS A 115 -19.69 17.10 -0.93
C CYS A 115 -18.27 17.28 -1.52
N TYR A 116 -18.14 17.90 -2.70
CA TYR A 116 -16.84 18.22 -3.30
C TYR A 116 -16.09 19.32 -2.55
N PHE A 117 -16.80 20.34 -2.05
CA PHE A 117 -16.18 21.35 -1.20
C PHE A 117 -15.54 20.72 0.05
N LEU A 118 -16.25 19.85 0.72
CA LEU A 118 -15.77 19.15 1.90
C LEU A 118 -14.54 18.24 1.61
N GLN A 119 -14.31 17.86 0.36
CA GLN A 119 -13.15 17.08 -0.08
C GLN A 119 -11.91 17.92 -0.42
N LYS A 120 -12.00 19.26 -0.38
CA LYS A 120 -10.84 20.14 -0.60
C LYS A 120 -9.74 19.89 0.42
N TYR A 121 -8.49 20.08 -0.03
CA TYR A 121 -7.33 19.98 0.85
C TYR A 121 -7.45 20.88 2.08
N ALA A 122 -7.87 22.15 1.91
CA ALA A 122 -8.01 23.09 3.02
C ALA A 122 -8.97 22.61 4.12
N VAL A 123 -10.10 21.97 3.74
CA VAL A 123 -11.04 21.38 4.72
C VAL A 123 -10.41 20.17 5.40
N ARG A 124 -9.79 19.28 4.64
CA ARG A 124 -9.11 18.10 5.20
C ARG A 124 -7.99 18.47 6.14
N ASP A 125 -7.17 19.43 5.75
CA ASP A 125 -6.04 19.90 6.53
C ASP A 125 -6.52 20.56 7.84
N PHE A 126 -7.52 21.42 7.76
CA PHE A 126 -8.16 22.03 8.93
C PHE A 126 -8.71 20.96 9.89
N LEU A 127 -9.42 19.97 9.38
CA LEU A 127 -9.95 18.87 10.19
C LEU A 127 -8.83 18.03 10.83
N ALA A 128 -7.75 17.76 10.10
CA ALA A 128 -6.63 16.97 10.58
C ALA A 128 -5.87 17.67 11.74
N HIS A 129 -5.68 18.99 11.65
CA HIS A 129 -5.03 19.79 12.69
C HIS A 129 -5.90 19.95 13.95
N ASN A 130 -7.21 19.93 13.81
CA ASN A 130 -8.15 20.08 14.92
C ASN A 130 -8.69 18.71 15.45
N ALA A 131 -8.12 17.62 15.00
CA ALA A 131 -8.48 16.29 15.49
C ALA A 131 -7.79 15.98 16.82
N SER A 132 -8.51 15.35 17.74
CA SER A 132 -7.99 14.90 19.04
C SER A 132 -8.25 13.40 19.22
N GLY A 133 -7.41 12.70 19.98
CA GLY A 133 -7.55 11.27 20.26
C GLY A 133 -6.21 10.61 20.58
N VAL A 134 -6.26 9.36 21.02
CA VAL A 134 -5.08 8.54 21.36
C VAL A 134 -4.80 7.56 20.21
N GLY A 135 -3.56 7.58 19.71
CA GLY A 135 -3.15 6.70 18.59
C GLY A 135 -3.68 7.14 17.22
N GLY A 136 -2.98 6.76 16.16
CA GLY A 136 -3.28 7.22 14.78
C GLY A 136 -4.63 6.78 14.22
N SER A 137 -5.29 5.75 14.77
CA SER A 137 -6.54 5.19 14.27
C SER A 137 -7.82 5.73 14.94
N LEU A 138 -7.69 6.45 16.05
CA LEU A 138 -8.82 6.94 16.86
C LEU A 138 -8.95 8.47 16.90
N MET A 139 -8.26 9.18 16.01
CA MET A 139 -8.37 10.64 15.91
C MET A 139 -9.78 11.04 15.45
N ARG A 140 -10.41 11.96 16.19
CA ARG A 140 -11.76 12.47 15.90
C ARG A 140 -11.82 13.98 15.90
N VAL A 141 -12.70 14.53 15.07
CA VAL A 141 -13.04 15.95 15.05
C VAL A 141 -14.41 16.15 15.71
N LYS A 142 -14.52 17.20 16.53
CA LYS A 142 -15.81 17.62 17.07
C LYS A 142 -16.62 18.35 15.99
N PRO A 143 -17.94 18.15 15.87
CA PRO A 143 -18.78 18.88 14.90
C PRO A 143 -18.67 20.40 15.04
N SER A 144 -18.51 20.91 16.26
CA SER A 144 -18.32 22.34 16.55
C SER A 144 -17.09 22.94 15.89
N THR A 145 -16.08 22.14 15.58
CA THR A 145 -14.84 22.59 14.90
C THR A 145 -15.13 23.23 13.53
N LEU A 146 -16.15 22.72 12.81
CA LEU A 146 -16.51 23.25 11.48
C LEU A 146 -17.46 24.45 11.52
N ARG A 147 -17.93 24.86 12.71
CA ARG A 147 -18.96 25.90 12.81
C ARG A 147 -18.56 27.20 12.08
N ASP A 148 -17.33 27.64 12.28
CA ASP A 148 -16.83 28.90 11.76
C ASP A 148 -16.01 28.74 10.46
N PHE A 149 -15.95 27.51 9.90
CA PHE A 149 -15.22 27.30 8.66
C PHE A 149 -15.95 27.99 7.48
N PRO A 150 -15.24 28.84 6.71
CA PRO A 150 -15.85 29.62 5.64
C PRO A 150 -16.29 28.73 4.49
N PHE A 151 -17.49 28.98 4.00
CA PHE A 151 -18.07 28.32 2.83
C PHE A 151 -18.70 29.36 1.92
N ALA A 152 -18.35 29.30 0.65
CA ALA A 152 -18.94 30.17 -0.36
C ALA A 152 -19.58 29.32 -1.47
N TYR A 153 -20.70 29.76 -2.00
CA TYR A 153 -21.43 29.08 -3.05
C TYR A 153 -22.15 30.06 -3.97
N PRO A 154 -22.24 29.76 -5.28
CA PRO A 154 -23.03 30.53 -6.24
C PRO A 154 -24.48 30.03 -6.28
N LYS A 155 -25.28 30.55 -7.16
CA LYS A 155 -26.66 30.10 -7.38
C LYS A 155 -26.69 28.61 -7.80
N PRO A 156 -27.74 27.84 -7.48
CA PRO A 156 -27.81 26.40 -7.74
C PRO A 156 -27.52 25.99 -9.19
N LYS A 157 -27.90 26.79 -10.16
CA LYS A 157 -27.58 26.57 -11.58
C LYS A 157 -26.08 26.51 -11.83
N ASP A 158 -25.30 27.42 -11.21
CA ASP A 158 -23.86 27.47 -11.38
C ASP A 158 -23.18 26.38 -10.58
N GLN A 159 -23.72 26.02 -9.39
CA GLN A 159 -23.24 24.87 -8.63
C GLN A 159 -23.31 23.58 -9.46
N ARG A 160 -24.46 23.30 -10.11
CA ARG A 160 -24.62 22.15 -11.00
C ARG A 160 -23.63 22.16 -12.17
N ARG A 161 -23.38 23.34 -12.78
CA ARG A 161 -22.37 23.48 -13.83
C ARG A 161 -20.96 23.16 -13.32
N ILE A 162 -20.58 23.67 -12.15
CA ILE A 162 -19.28 23.41 -11.51
C ILE A 162 -19.15 21.92 -11.19
N VAL A 163 -20.17 21.30 -10.60
CA VAL A 163 -20.21 19.86 -10.31
C VAL A 163 -20.01 19.05 -11.60
N GLY A 164 -20.75 19.34 -12.65
CA GLY A 164 -20.62 18.64 -13.93
C GLY A 164 -19.21 18.71 -14.53
N GLU A 165 -18.53 19.88 -14.41
CA GLU A 165 -17.15 20.00 -14.88
C GLU A 165 -16.16 19.24 -13.97
N ILE A 166 -16.34 19.26 -12.63
CA ILE A 166 -15.56 18.45 -11.70
C ILE A 166 -15.70 16.96 -12.05
N GLU A 167 -16.92 16.47 -12.22
CA GLU A 167 -17.19 15.05 -12.51
C GLU A 167 -16.59 14.62 -13.85
N LYS A 168 -16.70 15.45 -14.88
CA LYS A 168 -16.08 15.19 -16.17
C LYS A 168 -14.55 15.08 -16.08
N GLN A 169 -13.90 15.96 -15.32
CA GLN A 169 -12.46 15.91 -15.12
C GLN A 169 -12.05 14.73 -14.23
N PHE A 170 -12.83 14.42 -13.19
CA PHE A 170 -12.57 13.26 -12.32
C PHE A 170 -12.73 11.96 -13.07
N SER A 171 -13.75 11.79 -13.92
CA SER A 171 -13.93 10.58 -14.73
C SER A 171 -12.71 10.31 -15.62
N ARG A 172 -12.18 11.34 -16.29
CA ARG A 172 -10.95 11.22 -17.09
C ARG A 172 -9.73 10.87 -16.24
N LEU A 173 -9.62 11.47 -15.06
CA LEU A 173 -8.52 11.20 -14.13
C LEU A 173 -8.59 9.77 -13.59
N GLU A 174 -9.77 9.29 -13.23
CA GLU A 174 -10.00 7.94 -12.71
C GLU A 174 -9.75 6.87 -13.78
N GLU A 175 -10.09 7.11 -15.03
CA GLU A 175 -9.72 6.26 -16.16
C GLU A 175 -8.20 6.14 -16.29
N GLY A 176 -7.48 7.25 -16.25
CA GLY A 176 -6.03 7.29 -16.28
C GLY A 176 -5.39 6.56 -15.09
N VAL A 177 -5.91 6.77 -13.88
CA VAL A 177 -5.46 6.07 -12.66
C VAL A 177 -5.72 4.56 -12.79
N GLY A 178 -6.87 4.17 -13.33
CA GLY A 178 -7.19 2.77 -13.60
C GLY A 178 -6.20 2.12 -14.58
N ALA A 179 -5.84 2.84 -15.65
CA ALA A 179 -4.82 2.39 -16.60
C ALA A 179 -3.45 2.20 -15.92
N LEU A 180 -2.99 3.17 -15.13
CA LEU A 180 -1.73 3.07 -14.39
C LEU A 180 -1.69 1.89 -13.41
N LYS A 181 -2.79 1.63 -12.69
CA LYS A 181 -2.90 0.45 -11.81
C LYS A 181 -2.83 -0.87 -12.58
N ARG A 182 -3.43 -0.95 -13.77
CA ARG A 182 -3.30 -2.12 -14.65
C ARG A 182 -1.86 -2.32 -15.12
N VAL A 183 -1.16 -1.24 -15.51
CA VAL A 183 0.26 -1.29 -15.86
C VAL A 183 1.08 -1.81 -14.67
N GLN A 184 0.86 -1.28 -13.46
CA GLN A 184 1.56 -1.74 -12.24
C GLN A 184 1.36 -3.25 -11.99
N ALA A 185 0.14 -3.76 -12.16
CA ALA A 185 -0.15 -5.18 -12.04
C ALA A 185 0.55 -6.02 -13.13
N ASN A 186 0.60 -5.50 -14.35
CA ASN A 186 1.28 -6.18 -15.47
C ASN A 186 2.80 -6.21 -15.28
N LEU A 187 3.41 -5.16 -14.76
CA LEU A 187 4.85 -5.13 -14.45
C LEU A 187 5.21 -6.22 -13.43
N LYS A 188 4.40 -6.42 -12.39
CA LYS A 188 4.60 -7.53 -11.43
C LYS A 188 4.52 -8.90 -12.10
N ARG A 189 3.55 -9.10 -13.00
CA ARG A 189 3.42 -10.35 -13.75
C ARG A 189 4.59 -10.56 -14.70
N TYR A 190 5.03 -9.50 -15.37
CA TYR A 190 6.18 -9.55 -16.28
C TYR A 190 7.47 -9.90 -15.54
N ARG A 191 7.74 -9.27 -14.38
CA ARG A 191 8.88 -9.62 -13.50
C ARG A 191 8.87 -11.13 -13.16
N ALA A 192 7.73 -11.64 -12.73
CA ALA A 192 7.56 -13.06 -12.43
C ALA A 192 7.80 -13.97 -13.66
N ALA A 193 7.28 -13.57 -14.81
CA ALA A 193 7.45 -14.33 -16.06
C ALA A 193 8.93 -14.35 -16.55
N VAL A 194 9.64 -13.22 -16.42
CA VAL A 194 11.08 -13.13 -16.73
C VAL A 194 11.88 -14.08 -15.86
N LEU A 195 11.70 -14.04 -14.54
CA LEU A 195 12.41 -14.95 -13.61
C LEU A 195 12.07 -16.42 -13.88
N LYS A 196 10.80 -16.72 -14.13
CA LYS A 196 10.40 -18.07 -14.48
C LYS A 196 11.05 -18.55 -15.77
N ALA A 197 11.00 -17.75 -16.84
CA ALA A 197 11.62 -18.09 -18.12
C ALA A 197 13.14 -18.27 -18.02
N ALA A 198 13.81 -17.45 -17.18
CA ALA A 198 15.22 -17.57 -16.89
C ALA A 198 15.58 -18.94 -16.27
N CYS A 199 14.79 -19.37 -15.27
CA CYS A 199 15.02 -20.63 -14.56
C CYS A 199 14.64 -21.88 -15.39
N GLU A 200 13.83 -21.71 -16.41
CA GLU A 200 13.39 -22.79 -17.31
C GLU A 200 14.19 -22.87 -18.61
N GLY A 201 15.25 -22.05 -18.76
CA GLY A 201 16.07 -22.02 -19.98
C GLY A 201 15.39 -21.43 -21.21
N ARG A 202 14.32 -20.64 -21.01
CA ARG A 202 13.52 -20.04 -22.11
C ARG A 202 13.81 -18.57 -22.35
N LEU A 203 14.65 -17.95 -21.50
CA LEU A 203 14.96 -16.52 -21.59
C LEU A 203 16.05 -16.23 -22.63
N VAL A 204 17.03 -17.10 -22.71
CA VAL A 204 18.12 -17.04 -23.68
C VAL A 204 18.23 -18.41 -24.36
N PRO A 205 18.79 -18.49 -25.60
CA PRO A 205 19.00 -19.79 -26.25
C PRO A 205 19.88 -20.70 -25.38
N ALA A 206 19.33 -21.84 -24.97
CA ALA A 206 20.05 -22.86 -24.22
C ALA A 206 20.82 -23.79 -25.17
N SER A 207 22.07 -24.12 -24.81
CA SER A 207 22.91 -24.99 -25.65
C SER A 207 22.60 -26.47 -25.45
N LYS A 208 22.11 -26.86 -24.29
CA LYS A 208 21.76 -28.25 -23.91
C LYS A 208 20.71 -28.26 -22.81
N GLN A 209 20.10 -29.45 -22.55
CA GLN A 209 19.25 -29.64 -21.38
C GLN A 209 20.11 -29.54 -20.09
N TRP A 210 19.69 -28.67 -19.15
CA TRP A 210 20.42 -28.45 -17.91
C TRP A 210 20.29 -29.64 -16.93
N GLN A 211 21.40 -30.02 -16.33
CA GLN A 211 21.39 -30.97 -15.25
C GLN A 211 20.86 -30.30 -13.97
N ARG A 212 20.12 -31.04 -13.17
CA ARG A 212 19.74 -30.59 -11.84
C ARG A 212 20.71 -31.14 -10.81
N ARG A 213 21.19 -30.30 -9.92
CA ARG A 213 22.15 -30.67 -8.87
C ARG A 213 21.64 -30.18 -7.52
N LYS A 214 21.89 -30.94 -6.47
CA LYS A 214 21.57 -30.50 -5.10
C LYS A 214 22.53 -29.40 -4.66
N LEU A 215 22.00 -28.39 -3.93
CA LEU A 215 22.83 -27.31 -3.41
C LEU A 215 24.01 -27.82 -2.59
N GLY A 216 23.83 -28.86 -1.79
CA GLY A 216 24.93 -29.45 -1.01
C GLY A 216 26.12 -29.98 -1.82
N GLU A 217 25.91 -30.30 -3.12
CA GLU A 217 26.96 -30.76 -4.00
C GLU A 217 27.76 -29.61 -4.61
N ILE A 218 27.08 -28.49 -4.93
CA ILE A 218 27.60 -27.33 -5.68
C ILE A 218 27.85 -26.10 -4.79
N THR A 219 27.84 -26.26 -3.48
CA THR A 219 28.17 -25.22 -2.50
C THR A 219 29.26 -25.71 -1.54
N SER A 220 30.08 -24.79 -1.06
CA SER A 220 31.13 -25.04 -0.07
C SER A 220 30.66 -24.78 1.37
N LYS A 221 29.54 -24.04 1.51
CA LYS A 221 28.97 -23.71 2.83
C LYS A 221 27.45 -23.53 2.72
N ILE A 222 26.72 -24.14 3.66
CA ILE A 222 25.31 -23.90 3.97
C ILE A 222 25.16 -23.85 5.47
N GLY A 223 24.73 -22.71 6.03
CA GLY A 223 24.56 -22.60 7.48
C GLY A 223 23.99 -21.24 7.90
N SER A 224 23.31 -21.24 9.03
CA SER A 224 22.81 -20.04 9.70
C SER A 224 23.51 -19.84 11.05
N GLY A 225 23.53 -18.61 11.52
CA GLY A 225 24.09 -18.27 12.82
C GLY A 225 23.14 -18.48 13.97
N SER A 226 23.42 -17.79 15.05
CA SER A 226 22.56 -17.70 16.22
C SER A 226 22.39 -16.25 16.63
N THR A 227 21.30 -15.93 17.34
CA THR A 227 21.21 -14.62 17.99
C THR A 227 22.08 -14.63 19.24
N PRO A 228 23.00 -13.67 19.36
CA PRO A 228 23.79 -13.54 20.60
C PRO A 228 22.86 -13.33 21.81
N ARG A 229 23.26 -13.86 22.96
CA ARG A 229 22.48 -13.68 24.20
C ARG A 229 22.56 -12.26 24.69
N GLY A 230 21.40 -11.64 25.06
CA GLY A 230 21.30 -10.25 25.50
C GLY A 230 20.47 -9.36 24.56
N GLY A 231 20.00 -9.89 23.43
CA GLY A 231 19.09 -9.16 22.54
C GLY A 231 19.68 -7.85 22.00
N GLU A 232 18.91 -6.75 22.10
CA GLU A 232 19.33 -5.44 21.58
C GLU A 232 20.45 -4.77 22.41
N GLU A 233 20.65 -5.17 23.64
CA GLU A 233 21.65 -4.56 24.56
C GLU A 233 23.10 -4.80 24.11
N ILE A 234 23.33 -5.86 23.34
CA ILE A 234 24.67 -6.19 22.83
C ILE A 234 24.99 -5.51 21.50
N TYR A 235 24.01 -4.89 20.86
CA TYR A 235 24.26 -4.22 19.59
C TYR A 235 25.03 -2.92 19.79
N ARG A 236 25.99 -2.69 18.91
CA ARG A 236 26.89 -1.55 18.92
C ARG A 236 26.67 -0.74 17.63
N SER A 237 27.13 0.50 17.63
CA SER A 237 27.16 1.37 16.45
C SER A 237 28.35 1.06 15.52
N THR A 238 29.38 0.38 16.05
CA THR A 238 30.61 -0.02 15.33
C THR A 238 31.06 -1.41 15.76
N GLY A 239 31.91 -2.06 14.97
CA GLY A 239 32.42 -3.40 15.22
C GLY A 239 32.21 -4.34 14.05
N VAL A 240 31.99 -5.62 14.32
CA VAL A 240 31.71 -6.63 13.29
C VAL A 240 30.24 -6.59 12.89
N PRO A 241 29.89 -6.39 11.60
CA PRO A 241 28.50 -6.33 11.17
C PRO A 241 27.75 -7.65 11.45
N LEU A 242 26.54 -7.56 12.01
CA LEU A 242 25.63 -8.68 12.19
C LEU A 242 24.42 -8.54 11.27
N ILE A 243 24.35 -9.39 10.27
CA ILE A 243 23.27 -9.40 9.27
C ILE A 243 22.04 -10.09 9.86
N ARG A 244 20.90 -9.39 9.80
CA ARG A 244 19.60 -9.90 10.25
C ARG A 244 18.64 -10.01 9.07
N SER A 245 17.55 -10.73 9.27
CA SER A 245 16.54 -10.95 8.21
C SER A 245 15.99 -9.66 7.60
N MET A 246 15.98 -8.55 8.33
CA MET A 246 15.56 -7.23 7.83
C MET A 246 16.54 -6.61 6.82
N ASN A 247 17.78 -7.06 6.80
CA ASN A 247 18.78 -6.59 5.85
C ASN A 247 18.71 -7.32 4.49
N VAL A 248 18.09 -8.51 4.45
CA VAL A 248 17.97 -9.34 3.26
C VAL A 248 16.67 -9.03 2.53
N HIS A 249 16.76 -8.50 1.32
CA HIS A 249 15.62 -8.19 0.47
C HIS A 249 15.81 -8.74 -0.94
N SER A 250 14.72 -9.09 -1.61
CA SER A 250 14.76 -9.58 -3.00
C SER A 250 15.15 -8.49 -4.04
N THR A 251 15.22 -7.23 -3.60
CA THR A 251 15.69 -6.08 -4.39
C THR A 251 17.12 -5.67 -4.05
N GLY A 252 17.85 -6.49 -3.29
CA GLY A 252 19.21 -6.20 -2.85
C GLY A 252 19.37 -6.13 -1.33
N PHE A 253 20.60 -5.99 -0.88
CA PHE A 253 20.92 -5.85 0.55
C PHE A 253 20.51 -4.45 1.06
N ARG A 254 19.97 -4.38 2.27
CA ARG A 254 19.62 -3.12 2.94
C ARG A 254 20.51 -2.87 4.14
N PHE A 255 21.18 -1.74 4.15
CA PHE A 255 22.03 -1.30 5.25
C PHE A 255 21.25 -0.67 6.40
N ASP A 256 20.02 -0.23 6.14
CA ASP A 256 19.15 0.32 7.18
C ASP A 256 18.92 -0.70 8.29
N GLY A 257 19.17 -0.28 9.53
CA GLY A 257 19.07 -1.14 10.70
C GLY A 257 20.15 -2.24 10.79
N LEU A 258 21.24 -2.15 10.02
CA LEU A 258 22.40 -2.99 10.23
C LEU A 258 22.99 -2.69 11.61
N VAL A 259 23.25 -3.72 12.37
CA VAL A 259 23.82 -3.63 13.72
C VAL A 259 25.21 -4.25 13.73
N TYR A 260 25.97 -3.92 14.76
CA TYR A 260 27.33 -4.44 14.93
C TYR A 260 27.43 -5.15 16.28
N ILE A 261 28.38 -6.05 16.38
CA ILE A 261 28.73 -6.77 17.62
C ILE A 261 30.22 -6.62 17.88
N ASP A 262 30.63 -6.78 19.12
CA ASP A 262 32.04 -6.79 19.48
C ASP A 262 32.76 -8.07 19.05
N ASP A 263 34.08 -8.08 19.11
CA ASP A 263 34.90 -9.20 18.66
C ASP A 263 34.65 -10.48 19.48
N ALA A 264 34.29 -10.36 20.76
CA ALA A 264 34.00 -11.51 21.61
C ALA A 264 32.72 -12.23 21.19
N GLU A 265 31.67 -11.49 20.87
CA GLU A 265 30.42 -12.02 20.32
C GLU A 265 30.61 -12.52 18.87
N ALA A 266 31.37 -11.79 18.06
CA ALA A 266 31.69 -12.21 16.70
C ALA A 266 32.44 -13.54 16.65
N LYS A 267 33.38 -13.79 17.59
CA LYS A 267 34.14 -15.03 17.69
C LYS A 267 33.24 -16.24 17.93
N LYS A 268 32.14 -16.09 18.66
CA LYS A 268 31.17 -17.19 18.88
C LYS A 268 30.45 -17.57 17.58
N LEU A 269 30.46 -16.69 16.59
CA LEU A 269 29.83 -16.84 15.28
C LEU A 269 30.84 -17.08 14.13
N ASP A 270 32.07 -17.49 14.43
CA ASP A 270 33.10 -17.75 13.41
C ASP A 270 32.74 -18.87 12.44
N HIS A 271 31.83 -19.75 12.84
CA HIS A 271 31.28 -20.78 11.97
C HIS A 271 30.34 -20.20 10.85
N VAL A 272 29.96 -18.92 10.92
CA VAL A 272 29.08 -18.22 9.93
C VAL A 272 29.65 -16.88 9.49
N ILE A 273 30.97 -16.84 9.26
CA ILE A 273 31.62 -15.70 8.62
C ILE A 273 31.10 -15.59 7.19
N VAL A 274 30.61 -14.40 6.85
CA VAL A 274 30.16 -14.03 5.51
C VAL A 274 31.38 -13.69 4.63
N THR A 275 31.37 -14.18 3.43
CA THR A 275 32.30 -13.79 2.38
C THR A 275 31.54 -13.00 1.33
N ALA A 276 32.22 -12.06 0.64
CA ALA A 276 31.62 -11.36 -0.49
C ALA A 276 30.98 -12.36 -1.46
N GLU A 277 29.84 -11.98 -2.01
CA GLU A 277 29.02 -12.79 -2.92
C GLU A 277 28.35 -14.03 -2.31
N ASP A 278 28.49 -14.32 -1.02
CA ASP A 278 27.65 -15.32 -0.40
C ASP A 278 26.17 -15.04 -0.68
N VAL A 279 25.39 -16.05 -1.02
CA VAL A 279 23.93 -15.91 -1.14
C VAL A 279 23.32 -16.01 0.25
N LEU A 280 22.61 -14.96 0.63
CA LEU A 280 21.94 -14.80 1.92
C LEU A 280 20.45 -15.09 1.75
N LEU A 281 19.96 -16.13 2.40
CA LEU A 281 18.56 -16.57 2.33
C LEU A 281 17.89 -16.46 3.71
N ASN A 282 16.77 -15.75 3.79
CA ASN A 282 15.93 -15.75 5.00
C ASN A 282 15.21 -17.09 5.13
N ILE A 283 15.46 -17.79 6.24
CA ILE A 283 14.94 -19.15 6.47
C ILE A 283 13.81 -19.22 7.50
N THR A 284 13.44 -18.11 8.13
CA THR A 284 12.39 -18.07 9.16
C THR A 284 11.60 -16.74 9.15
N GLY A 285 10.42 -16.77 9.78
CA GLY A 285 9.61 -15.58 10.05
C GLY A 285 8.89 -15.01 8.83
N ALA A 286 8.34 -13.81 8.97
CA ALA A 286 7.52 -13.15 7.92
C ALA A 286 8.30 -12.81 6.63
N SER A 287 9.62 -12.84 6.69
CA SER A 287 10.52 -12.54 5.55
C SER A 287 11.15 -13.79 4.95
N ILE A 288 10.69 -14.98 5.32
CA ILE A 288 11.19 -16.26 4.78
C ILE A 288 11.18 -16.25 3.25
N GLY A 289 12.23 -16.82 2.64
CA GLY A 289 12.39 -16.86 1.19
C GLY A 289 13.02 -15.62 0.58
N ARG A 290 13.12 -14.48 1.28
CA ARG A 290 13.91 -13.34 0.75
C ARG A 290 15.36 -13.76 0.58
N VAL A 291 15.94 -13.35 -0.54
CA VAL A 291 17.29 -13.75 -0.92
C VAL A 291 18.01 -12.60 -1.62
N THR A 292 19.32 -12.49 -1.35
CA THR A 292 20.22 -11.54 -2.02
C THR A 292 21.65 -12.05 -1.95
N THR A 293 22.58 -11.42 -2.66
CA THR A 293 24.02 -11.64 -2.51
C THR A 293 24.61 -10.68 -1.48
N ALA A 294 25.64 -11.12 -0.76
CA ALA A 294 26.36 -10.30 0.21
C ALA A 294 27.26 -9.27 -0.53
N PRO A 295 27.08 -7.96 -0.28
CA PRO A 295 28.00 -6.95 -0.80
C PRO A 295 29.46 -7.17 -0.33
N ALA A 296 30.44 -6.76 -1.12
CA ALA A 296 31.85 -6.87 -0.77
C ALA A 296 32.21 -6.18 0.56
N SER A 297 31.54 -5.09 0.90
CA SER A 297 31.71 -4.36 2.16
C SER A 297 31.31 -5.15 3.42
N LEU A 298 30.62 -6.28 3.26
CA LEU A 298 30.20 -7.17 4.36
C LEU A 298 31.09 -8.42 4.48
N ASN A 299 32.23 -8.44 3.79
CA ASN A 299 33.21 -9.51 4.01
C ASN A 299 33.66 -9.52 5.48
N GLY A 300 33.59 -10.67 6.14
CA GLY A 300 33.88 -10.78 7.58
C GLY A 300 32.66 -10.55 8.50
N ALA A 301 31.51 -10.15 7.98
CA ALA A 301 30.27 -10.04 8.76
C ALA A 301 29.81 -11.40 9.33
N ARG A 302 28.84 -11.37 10.21
CA ARG A 302 28.16 -12.56 10.77
C ARG A 302 26.69 -12.53 10.42
N VAL A 303 26.02 -13.67 10.48
CA VAL A 303 24.56 -13.76 10.31
C VAL A 303 23.90 -14.31 11.59
N ASN A 304 22.65 -13.91 11.83
CA ASN A 304 21.86 -14.48 12.91
C ASN A 304 21.16 -15.80 12.48
N GLN A 305 20.36 -16.40 13.35
CA GLN A 305 19.63 -17.65 13.09
C GLN A 305 18.58 -17.56 11.97
N HIS A 306 18.19 -16.37 11.56
CA HIS A 306 17.15 -16.17 10.54
C HIS A 306 17.71 -16.09 9.13
N VAL A 307 19.04 -15.95 8.98
CA VAL A 307 19.71 -15.83 7.70
C VAL A 307 20.64 -17.02 7.48
N CYS A 308 20.44 -17.71 6.35
CA CYS A 308 21.30 -18.79 5.91
C CYS A 308 22.31 -18.28 4.88
N ILE A 309 23.59 -18.56 5.11
CA ILE A 309 24.65 -18.38 4.11
C ILE A 309 24.64 -19.59 3.20
N ILE A 310 24.64 -19.36 1.90
CA ILE A 310 24.85 -20.38 0.87
C ILE A 310 26.03 -19.88 0.02
N ARG A 311 27.16 -20.56 0.10
CA ARG A 311 28.39 -20.20 -0.64
C ARG A 311 28.57 -21.12 -1.83
N PRO A 312 28.30 -20.63 -3.06
CA PRO A 312 28.50 -21.41 -4.29
C PRO A 312 29.95 -21.83 -4.46
N LYS A 313 30.16 -22.97 -5.12
CA LYS A 313 31.45 -23.34 -5.72
C LYS A 313 31.62 -22.67 -7.09
N GLN A 314 32.79 -22.85 -7.71
CA GLN A 314 33.13 -22.15 -8.95
C GLN A 314 32.17 -22.42 -10.13
N GLU A 315 31.47 -23.55 -10.16
CA GLU A 315 30.53 -23.91 -11.21
C GLU A 315 29.16 -23.21 -11.12
N LEU A 316 28.88 -22.49 -10.03
CA LEU A 316 27.60 -21.80 -9.79
C LEU A 316 27.81 -20.33 -9.47
N LEU A 317 27.27 -19.43 -10.31
CA LEU A 317 27.32 -18.00 -10.05
C LEU A 317 26.38 -17.62 -8.89
N PRO A 318 26.83 -16.83 -7.90
CA PRO A 318 26.01 -16.35 -6.79
C PRO A 318 24.74 -15.60 -7.27
N SER A 319 24.88 -14.72 -8.27
CA SER A 319 23.76 -13.97 -8.84
C SER A 319 22.73 -14.89 -9.52
N PHE A 320 23.18 -15.94 -10.21
CA PHE A 320 22.26 -16.93 -10.80
C PHE A 320 21.50 -17.70 -9.71
N LEU A 321 22.18 -18.14 -8.65
CA LEU A 321 21.54 -18.82 -7.53
C LEU A 321 20.54 -17.90 -6.81
N ALA A 322 20.89 -16.65 -6.54
CA ALA A 322 20.01 -15.70 -5.90
C ALA A 322 18.75 -15.46 -6.75
N MET A 323 18.93 -15.28 -8.08
CA MET A 323 17.83 -15.14 -9.04
C MET A 323 16.94 -16.39 -9.07
N PHE A 324 17.52 -17.58 -9.10
CA PHE A 324 16.79 -18.86 -9.08
C PHE A 324 15.92 -18.97 -7.80
N LEU A 325 16.51 -18.75 -6.63
CA LEU A 325 15.80 -18.81 -5.35
C LEU A 325 14.71 -17.72 -5.24
N ALA A 326 14.89 -16.56 -5.88
CA ALA A 326 13.87 -15.50 -5.95
C ALA A 326 12.76 -15.79 -6.97
N SER A 327 12.87 -16.84 -7.79
CA SER A 327 11.89 -17.14 -8.83
C SER A 327 10.52 -17.54 -8.24
N PRO A 328 9.40 -17.30 -8.95
CA PRO A 328 8.06 -17.59 -8.44
C PRO A 328 7.85 -19.05 -8.03
N ASN A 329 8.44 -19.99 -8.76
CA ASN A 329 8.29 -21.42 -8.47
C ASN A 329 8.96 -21.77 -7.13
N GLU A 330 10.16 -21.25 -6.89
CA GLU A 330 10.91 -21.52 -5.66
C GLU A 330 10.31 -20.76 -4.47
N GLN A 331 9.80 -19.55 -4.69
CA GLN A 331 9.05 -18.81 -3.67
C GLN A 331 7.75 -19.54 -3.30
N ALA A 332 7.02 -20.08 -4.26
CA ALA A 332 5.84 -20.92 -3.99
C ALA A 332 6.21 -22.17 -3.20
N ARG A 333 7.34 -22.82 -3.51
CA ARG A 333 7.87 -23.95 -2.74
C ARG A 333 8.17 -23.58 -1.29
N VAL A 334 8.81 -22.43 -1.06
CA VAL A 334 9.05 -21.90 0.30
C VAL A 334 7.75 -21.67 1.05
N MET A 335 6.75 -21.07 0.40
CA MET A 335 5.46 -20.80 1.02
C MET A 335 4.67 -22.06 1.33
N ASN A 336 4.78 -23.11 0.52
CA ASN A 336 4.13 -24.39 0.77
C ASN A 336 4.67 -25.09 2.04
N VAL A 337 5.93 -24.85 2.41
CA VAL A 337 6.50 -25.34 3.68
C VAL A 337 5.87 -24.64 4.89
N GLN A 338 5.24 -23.47 4.69
CA GLN A 338 4.57 -22.66 5.72
C GLN A 338 3.11 -23.08 5.97
N VAL A 339 2.54 -23.98 5.16
CA VAL A 339 1.15 -24.42 5.29
C VAL A 339 1.07 -25.48 6.39
N GLY A 340 0.64 -25.06 7.60
CA GLY A 340 0.46 -25.92 8.78
C GLY A 340 0.30 -25.08 10.04
N ALA A 341 -0.15 -25.69 11.14
CA ALA A 341 -0.45 -25.01 12.41
C ALA A 341 0.78 -24.35 13.10
N THR A 342 1.98 -24.70 12.67
CA THR A 342 3.25 -24.13 13.17
C THR A 342 4.05 -23.56 11.98
N ARG A 343 4.45 -22.28 12.07
CA ARG A 343 5.36 -21.66 11.09
C ARG A 343 6.68 -22.44 11.05
N GLN A 344 6.84 -23.27 10.03
CA GLN A 344 8.06 -24.06 9.88
C GLN A 344 9.20 -23.20 9.33
N ALA A 345 10.41 -23.40 9.82
CA ALA A 345 11.63 -22.83 9.27
C ALA A 345 12.15 -23.70 8.12
N LEU A 346 12.83 -23.11 7.15
CA LEU A 346 13.64 -23.87 6.20
C LEU A 346 14.84 -24.46 6.96
N THR A 347 14.88 -25.77 7.09
CA THR A 347 16.00 -26.44 7.76
C THR A 347 17.23 -26.50 6.85
N LYS A 348 18.42 -26.65 7.45
CA LYS A 348 19.65 -26.86 6.68
C LYS A 348 19.51 -28.03 5.71
N ALA A 349 18.89 -29.14 6.12
CA ALA A 349 18.68 -30.31 5.29
C ALA A 349 17.79 -29.99 4.06
N MET A 350 16.76 -29.20 4.22
CA MET A 350 15.91 -28.76 3.12
C MET A 350 16.70 -27.93 2.11
N VAL A 351 17.49 -26.96 2.59
CA VAL A 351 18.34 -26.11 1.73
C VAL A 351 19.43 -26.98 1.06
N THR A 352 20.08 -27.88 1.77
CA THR A 352 21.11 -28.79 1.21
C THR A 352 20.55 -29.67 0.07
N ASN A 353 19.32 -30.17 0.21
CA ASN A 353 18.67 -31.02 -0.78
C ASN A 353 17.89 -30.23 -1.86
N TRP A 354 18.00 -28.91 -1.88
CA TRP A 354 17.33 -28.09 -2.90
C TRP A 354 18.00 -28.30 -4.25
N GLU A 355 17.22 -28.73 -5.23
CA GLU A 355 17.70 -28.98 -6.59
C GLU A 355 17.71 -27.70 -7.41
N VAL A 356 18.84 -27.37 -7.99
CA VAL A 356 19.06 -26.18 -8.83
C VAL A 356 19.45 -26.65 -10.24
N PRO A 357 18.84 -26.05 -11.29
CA PRO A 357 19.32 -26.28 -12.64
C PRO A 357 20.72 -25.66 -12.80
N LEU A 358 21.64 -26.37 -13.39
CA LEU A 358 23.05 -25.94 -13.52
C LEU A 358 23.43 -25.81 -15.00
N PRO A 359 23.18 -24.64 -15.64
CA PRO A 359 23.74 -24.33 -16.94
C PRO A 359 25.25 -24.16 -16.87
N SER A 360 25.92 -24.07 -18.02
CA SER A 360 27.31 -23.65 -18.06
C SER A 360 27.49 -22.22 -17.52
N LEU A 361 28.66 -21.90 -16.96
CA LEU A 361 28.94 -20.54 -16.44
C LEU A 361 28.65 -19.43 -17.45
N ALA A 362 28.99 -19.68 -18.72
CA ALA A 362 28.72 -18.73 -19.80
C ALA A 362 27.20 -18.52 -20.01
N GLU A 363 26.39 -19.57 -19.85
CA GLU A 363 24.92 -19.46 -19.92
C GLU A 363 24.37 -18.76 -18.67
N GLN A 364 24.84 -19.12 -17.47
CA GLN A 364 24.46 -18.44 -16.22
C GLN A 364 24.70 -16.92 -16.34
N SER A 365 25.88 -16.51 -16.82
CA SER A 365 26.23 -15.09 -17.02
C SER A 365 25.29 -14.41 -18.02
N ARG A 366 24.97 -15.04 -19.15
CA ARG A 366 24.04 -14.49 -20.15
C ARG A 366 22.61 -14.37 -19.59
N ILE A 367 22.16 -15.37 -18.84
CA ILE A 367 20.85 -15.36 -18.20
C ILE A 367 20.75 -14.23 -17.19
N VAL A 368 21.73 -14.11 -16.31
CA VAL A 368 21.78 -13.04 -15.29
C VAL A 368 21.77 -11.67 -15.95
N ALA A 369 22.64 -11.44 -16.92
CA ALA A 369 22.71 -10.15 -17.64
C ALA A 369 21.37 -9.78 -18.32
N GLU A 370 20.69 -10.76 -18.97
CA GLU A 370 19.40 -10.50 -19.61
C GLU A 370 18.27 -10.28 -18.59
N VAL A 371 18.29 -10.98 -17.46
CA VAL A 371 17.34 -10.74 -16.35
C VAL A 371 17.55 -9.34 -15.78
N GLU A 372 18.79 -8.95 -15.45
CA GLU A 372 19.11 -7.63 -14.92
C GLU A 372 18.68 -6.52 -15.88
N ARG A 373 18.98 -6.67 -17.16
CA ARG A 373 18.56 -5.71 -18.19
C ARG A 373 17.02 -5.53 -18.21
N ARG A 374 16.26 -6.64 -18.19
CA ARG A 374 14.78 -6.56 -18.20
C ARG A 374 14.21 -6.03 -16.89
N LEU A 375 14.78 -6.43 -15.76
CA LEU A 375 14.29 -5.99 -14.46
C LEU A 375 14.62 -4.52 -14.18
N SER A 376 15.76 -4.00 -14.66
CA SER A 376 16.07 -2.58 -14.61
C SER A 376 15.01 -1.75 -15.35
N MET A 377 14.60 -2.16 -16.56
CA MET A 377 13.52 -1.49 -17.29
C MET A 377 12.18 -1.55 -16.52
N VAL A 378 11.90 -2.66 -15.85
CA VAL A 378 10.69 -2.78 -15.01
C VAL A 378 10.74 -1.79 -13.86
N GLU A 379 11.87 -1.65 -13.17
CA GLU A 379 12.06 -0.73 -12.06
C GLU A 379 11.89 0.74 -12.47
N GLU A 380 12.43 1.12 -13.62
CA GLU A 380 12.23 2.45 -14.19
C GLU A 380 10.75 2.72 -14.48
N LEU A 381 10.04 1.76 -15.09
CA LEU A 381 8.61 1.89 -15.37
C LEU A 381 7.77 1.91 -14.08
N GLU A 382 8.11 1.12 -13.07
CA GLU A 382 7.44 1.14 -11.75
C GLU A 382 7.60 2.51 -11.08
N ALA A 383 8.79 3.13 -11.16
CA ALA A 383 9.05 4.47 -10.65
C ALA A 383 8.20 5.54 -11.38
N VAL A 384 8.13 5.46 -12.72
CA VAL A 384 7.30 6.37 -13.53
C VAL A 384 5.81 6.21 -13.18
N VAL A 385 5.32 4.98 -13.05
CA VAL A 385 3.93 4.71 -12.66
C VAL A 385 3.63 5.27 -11.27
N ALA A 386 4.51 5.05 -10.29
CA ALA A 386 4.36 5.58 -8.95
C ALA A 386 4.30 7.12 -8.92
N ALA A 387 5.20 7.78 -9.66
CA ALA A 387 5.22 9.23 -9.79
C ALA A 387 3.94 9.78 -10.43
N ASN A 388 3.40 9.11 -11.46
CA ASN A 388 2.17 9.53 -12.12
C ASN A 388 0.92 9.31 -11.23
N LEU A 389 0.87 8.25 -10.42
CA LEU A 389 -0.19 8.04 -9.43
C LEU A 389 -0.19 9.15 -8.37
N GLN A 390 1.00 9.58 -7.90
CA GLN A 390 1.12 10.72 -7.00
C GLN A 390 0.70 12.03 -7.66
N ARG A 391 1.06 12.24 -8.94
CA ARG A 391 0.64 13.41 -9.72
C ARG A 391 -0.88 13.45 -9.88
N ALA A 392 -1.51 12.31 -10.16
CA ALA A 392 -2.96 12.19 -10.25
C ALA A 392 -3.67 12.59 -8.94
N ALA A 393 -3.14 12.18 -7.79
CA ALA A 393 -3.68 12.59 -6.49
C ALA A 393 -3.59 14.11 -6.27
N ARG A 394 -2.48 14.74 -6.68
CA ARG A 394 -2.32 16.20 -6.62
C ARG A 394 -3.24 16.92 -7.60
N LEU A 395 -3.41 16.40 -8.82
CA LEU A 395 -4.29 16.96 -9.84
C LEU A 395 -5.74 16.96 -9.37
N ARG A 396 -6.21 15.90 -8.69
CA ARG A 396 -7.54 15.86 -8.08
C ARG A 396 -7.78 17.07 -7.15
N GLN A 397 -6.81 17.42 -6.31
CA GLN A 397 -6.92 18.57 -5.42
C GLN A 397 -6.86 19.90 -6.17
N SER A 398 -6.03 20.01 -7.20
CA SER A 398 -5.96 21.20 -8.06
C SER A 398 -7.29 21.46 -8.79
N ILE A 399 -7.95 20.40 -9.30
CA ILE A 399 -9.28 20.51 -9.93
C ILE A 399 -10.28 21.09 -8.92
N LEU A 400 -10.34 20.56 -7.70
CA LEU A 400 -11.24 21.09 -6.66
C LEU A 400 -10.90 22.53 -6.31
N GLN A 401 -9.62 22.88 -6.18
CA GLN A 401 -9.19 24.23 -5.87
C GLN A 401 -9.65 25.22 -6.95
N LYS A 402 -9.43 24.91 -8.22
CA LYS A 402 -9.85 25.74 -9.36
C LYS A 402 -11.36 25.86 -9.46
N ALA A 403 -12.09 24.75 -9.24
CA ALA A 403 -13.55 24.76 -9.26
C ALA A 403 -14.14 25.75 -8.25
N PHE A 404 -13.62 25.72 -7.04
CA PHE A 404 -14.09 26.61 -5.96
C PHE A 404 -13.41 27.98 -5.93
N ALA A 405 -12.48 28.26 -6.83
CA ALA A 405 -11.98 29.60 -7.14
C ALA A 405 -12.73 30.27 -8.30
N GLY A 406 -13.69 29.56 -8.93
CA GLY A 406 -14.41 30.07 -10.11
C GLY A 406 -13.64 29.96 -11.42
N GLU A 407 -12.53 29.22 -11.45
CA GLU A 407 -11.63 29.08 -12.60
C GLU A 407 -11.98 27.89 -13.52
N LEU A 408 -12.95 27.06 -13.16
CA LEU A 408 -13.43 25.90 -13.95
C LEU A 408 -14.78 26.18 -14.65
N ALA A 409 -15.25 27.41 -14.64
CA ALA A 409 -16.55 27.79 -15.23
C ALA A 409 -16.43 28.28 -16.66
#